data_93b4690c0d75cf30f1a886b754c38c4b
#
_entry.id   93b4690c0d75cf30f1a886b754c38c4b
#
_cell.length_a   1.000
_cell.length_b   1.000
_cell.length_c   1.000
_cell.angle_alpha   90.00
_cell.angle_beta   90.00
_cell.angle_gamma   90.00
#
_symmetry.space_group_name_H-M   'P 1'
#
loop_
_entity.id
_entity.type
_entity.pdbx_description
1 polymer ?
#
loop_
_entity_poly.entity_id
_entity_poly.type
_entity_poly.pdbx_seq_one_letter_code
_entity_poly.pdbx_strand_id
1 'polypeptide(L)'
;PLEKGRKTQVTVLPKKTEAGSPDFRVWDGKDFIVGYIEAKTPGTNLDQIETSKQLQRYLSTFPNLILTDFYEFRLYRDGKLMQNATIARQFTAKVLKATPQVEQAEQFQALMEQFFGFKLPRSFTAESLAVELAKRTRFLRDEVISQELTESEQQHGELYGYYQAFQKYLIPNLT
;
A
#
# COMPACT_ATOMS: atom_id res chain seq x y z
N PRO A 1 12.83 22.24 -4.89
CA PRO A 1 13.88 21.29 -5.21
C PRO A 1 13.82 20.19 -4.16
N LEU A 2 13.43 18.95 -4.58
CA LEU A 2 13.57 17.73 -3.76
C LEU A 2 14.99 17.75 -3.20
N GLU A 3 15.13 17.58 -1.89
CA GLU A 3 16.45 17.65 -1.21
C GLU A 3 17.49 16.86 -1.99
N LYS A 4 18.47 17.56 -2.56
CA LYS A 4 19.61 16.95 -3.24
C LYS A 4 20.31 16.02 -2.25
N GLY A 5 20.14 14.71 -2.40
CA GLY A 5 20.84 13.71 -1.60
C GLY A 5 20.01 12.62 -0.96
N ARG A 6 18.67 12.63 -1.07
CA ARG A 6 17.85 11.54 -0.58
C ARG A 6 18.00 10.32 -1.51
N LYS A 7 18.70 9.29 -1.06
CA LYS A 7 18.80 8.00 -1.77
C LYS A 7 17.54 7.20 -1.49
N THR A 8 16.50 7.40 -2.29
CA THR A 8 15.32 6.54 -2.29
C THR A 8 15.48 5.45 -3.34
N GLN A 9 15.03 4.24 -3.03
CA GLN A 9 15.01 3.12 -3.95
C GLN A 9 13.56 2.72 -4.20
N VAL A 10 13.25 2.37 -5.44
CA VAL A 10 11.94 1.90 -5.86
C VAL A 10 12.06 0.44 -6.31
N THR A 11 11.25 -0.42 -5.71
CA THR A 11 11.10 -1.81 -6.14
C THR A 11 9.80 -1.91 -6.92
N VAL A 12 9.88 -2.32 -8.18
CA VAL A 12 8.73 -2.60 -9.05
C VAL A 12 8.24 -4.01 -8.76
N LEU A 13 6.92 -4.19 -8.69
CA LEU A 13 6.26 -5.46 -8.38
C LEU A 13 6.93 -6.15 -7.18
N PRO A 14 6.94 -5.53 -6.01
CA PRO A 14 7.56 -6.13 -4.83
C PRO A 14 6.91 -7.48 -4.54
N LYS A 15 7.64 -8.35 -3.85
CA LYS A 15 7.05 -9.60 -3.36
C LYS A 15 5.75 -9.29 -2.63
N LYS A 16 4.76 -10.19 -2.76
CA LYS A 16 3.45 -10.08 -2.13
C LYS A 16 3.63 -9.65 -0.67
N THR A 17 2.98 -8.56 -0.31
CA THR A 17 2.89 -8.11 1.08
C THR A 17 1.67 -8.73 1.71
N GLU A 18 1.53 -8.55 3.02
CA GLU A 18 0.33 -8.97 3.75
C GLU A 18 -0.97 -8.41 3.13
N ALA A 19 -0.96 -7.19 2.59
CA ALA A 19 -2.12 -6.58 1.93
C ALA A 19 -2.29 -6.98 0.46
N GLY A 20 -1.32 -7.68 -0.12
CA GLY A 20 -1.25 -8.00 -1.53
C GLY A 20 0.06 -7.53 -2.17
N SER A 21 0.04 -7.34 -3.49
CA SER A 21 1.21 -6.90 -4.26
C SER A 21 0.92 -5.53 -4.88
N PRO A 22 1.26 -4.43 -4.21
CA PRO A 22 1.20 -3.10 -4.82
C PRO A 22 2.22 -3.03 -5.96
N ASP A 23 1.99 -2.13 -6.94
CA ASP A 23 2.88 -2.05 -8.11
C ASP A 23 4.28 -1.57 -7.76
N PHE A 24 4.39 -0.66 -6.78
CA PHE A 24 5.69 -0.13 -6.35
C PHE A 24 5.80 -0.06 -4.84
N ARG A 25 6.99 -0.37 -4.34
CA ARG A 25 7.43 -0.10 -2.97
C ARG A 25 8.56 0.89 -3.00
N VAL A 26 8.44 1.95 -2.22
CA VAL A 26 9.45 3.00 -2.07
C VAL A 26 10.08 2.89 -0.69
N TRP A 27 11.40 2.89 -0.62
CA TRP A 27 12.16 2.82 0.63
C TRP A 27 13.34 3.78 0.62
N ASP A 28 13.89 4.08 1.78
CA ASP A 28 14.93 5.10 1.96
C ASP A 28 16.34 4.63 1.58
N GLY A 29 16.46 3.40 1.06
CA GLY A 29 17.73 2.79 0.69
C GLY A 29 18.50 2.19 1.87
N LYS A 30 17.87 2.14 3.05
CA LYS A 30 18.39 1.50 4.28
C LYS A 30 17.39 0.46 4.77
N ASP A 31 16.61 0.82 5.78
CA ASP A 31 15.71 -0.12 6.45
C ASP A 31 14.26 0.35 6.50
N PHE A 32 13.96 1.56 5.98
CA PHE A 32 12.66 2.18 6.14
C PHE A 32 11.87 2.21 4.84
N ILE A 33 10.67 1.62 4.86
CA ILE A 33 9.71 1.74 3.75
C ILE A 33 9.01 3.09 3.87
N VAL A 34 9.25 3.97 2.90
CA VAL A 34 8.62 5.29 2.80
C VAL A 34 7.13 5.14 2.50
N GLY A 35 6.77 4.24 1.60
CA GLY A 35 5.39 3.99 1.23
C GLY A 35 5.26 3.10 0.00
N TYR A 36 4.03 3.00 -0.48
CA TYR A 36 3.65 2.19 -1.62
C TYR A 36 2.93 3.03 -2.67
N ILE A 37 2.96 2.57 -3.91
CA ILE A 37 2.22 3.19 -5.01
C ILE A 37 1.46 2.08 -5.74
N GLU A 38 0.18 2.30 -5.91
CA GLU A 38 -0.70 1.50 -6.77
C GLU A 38 -1.02 2.29 -8.02
N ALA A 39 -0.65 1.76 -9.16
CA ALA A 39 -0.84 2.40 -10.45
C ALA A 39 -1.93 1.69 -11.26
N LYS A 40 -2.72 2.48 -11.96
CA LYS A 40 -3.76 1.99 -12.87
C LYS A 40 -3.48 2.48 -14.27
N THR A 41 -4.08 1.83 -15.24
CA THR A 41 -4.01 2.26 -16.64
C THR A 41 -4.46 3.72 -16.77
N PRO A 42 -3.73 4.55 -17.52
CA PRO A 42 -4.09 5.95 -17.71
C PRO A 42 -5.54 6.14 -18.17
N GLY A 43 -6.27 7.00 -17.46
CA GLY A 43 -7.69 7.28 -17.70
C GLY A 43 -8.65 6.34 -16.96
N THR A 44 -8.14 5.51 -16.04
CA THR A 44 -8.98 4.71 -15.13
C THR A 44 -9.73 5.65 -14.17
N ASN A 45 -11.01 5.37 -13.93
CA ASN A 45 -11.78 6.09 -12.92
C ASN A 45 -11.31 5.70 -11.51
N LEU A 46 -10.52 6.57 -10.87
CA LEU A 46 -9.95 6.31 -9.55
C LEU A 46 -11.01 6.27 -8.44
N ASP A 47 -12.17 6.94 -8.61
CA ASP A 47 -13.27 6.86 -7.62
C ASP A 47 -13.84 5.44 -7.51
N GLN A 48 -13.93 4.75 -8.65
CA GLN A 48 -14.34 3.34 -8.65
C GLN A 48 -13.28 2.43 -8.04
N ILE A 49 -11.99 2.73 -8.26
CA ILE A 49 -10.90 1.98 -7.66
C ILE A 49 -10.89 2.13 -6.14
N GLU A 50 -11.18 3.32 -5.61
CA GLU A 50 -11.25 3.57 -4.16
C GLU A 50 -12.21 2.62 -3.43
N THR A 51 -13.32 2.26 -4.06
CA THR A 51 -14.31 1.35 -3.47
C THR A 51 -13.97 -0.13 -3.65
N SER A 52 -12.90 -0.46 -4.38
CA SER A 52 -12.50 -1.85 -4.62
C SER A 52 -11.97 -2.51 -3.34
N LYS A 53 -12.25 -3.81 -3.18
CA LYS A 53 -11.74 -4.60 -2.06
C LYS A 53 -10.22 -4.57 -1.96
N GLN A 54 -9.52 -4.55 -3.10
CA GLN A 54 -8.07 -4.47 -3.14
C GLN A 54 -7.58 -3.17 -2.52
N LEU A 55 -8.10 -2.03 -2.98
CA LEU A 55 -7.63 -0.76 -2.46
C LEU A 55 -8.02 -0.55 -1.01
N GLN A 56 -9.19 -0.99 -0.60
CA GLN A 56 -9.61 -0.91 0.82
C GLN A 56 -8.65 -1.68 1.74
N ARG A 57 -8.15 -2.85 1.32
CA ARG A 57 -7.09 -3.56 2.05
C ARG A 57 -5.80 -2.74 2.11
N TYR A 58 -5.38 -2.15 1.00
CA TYR A 58 -4.18 -1.31 0.97
C TYR A 58 -4.32 -0.11 1.90
N LEU A 59 -5.45 0.58 1.86
CA LEU A 59 -5.74 1.73 2.72
C LEU A 59 -5.76 1.37 4.22
N SER A 60 -6.19 0.16 4.56
CA SER A 60 -6.20 -0.31 5.95
C SER A 60 -4.84 -0.77 6.46
N THR A 61 -3.90 -1.09 5.56
CA THR A 61 -2.62 -1.72 5.91
C THR A 61 -1.44 -0.78 5.71
N PHE A 62 -1.43 -0.02 4.61
CA PHE A 62 -0.31 0.84 4.29
C PHE A 62 -0.51 2.25 4.86
N PRO A 63 0.39 2.71 5.73
CA PRO A 63 0.26 4.02 6.35
C PRO A 63 0.52 5.17 5.38
N ASN A 64 1.16 4.92 4.24
CA ASN A 64 1.52 5.92 3.24
C ASN A 64 1.41 5.32 1.83
N LEU A 65 0.35 5.66 1.13
CA LEU A 65 0.00 5.09 -0.17
C LEU A 65 -0.32 6.18 -1.18
N ILE A 66 0.19 6.05 -2.40
CA ILE A 66 -0.29 6.79 -3.56
C ILE A 66 -1.11 5.84 -4.44
N LEU A 67 -2.31 6.27 -4.83
CA LEU A 67 -3.08 5.73 -5.94
C LEU A 67 -2.94 6.65 -7.13
N THR A 68 -2.64 6.12 -8.32
CA THR A 68 -2.50 6.94 -9.52
C THR A 68 -2.92 6.18 -10.80
N ASP A 69 -3.41 6.94 -11.77
CA ASP A 69 -3.53 6.53 -13.17
C ASP A 69 -2.53 7.28 -14.08
N PHE A 70 -1.48 7.88 -13.49
CA PHE A 70 -0.48 8.74 -14.11
C PHE A 70 -0.99 10.10 -14.59
N TYR A 71 -2.30 10.36 -14.59
CA TYR A 71 -2.88 11.69 -14.82
C TYR A 71 -3.27 12.35 -13.51
N GLU A 72 -3.79 11.58 -12.58
CA GLU A 72 -4.15 11.99 -11.23
C GLU A 72 -3.36 11.17 -10.20
N PHE A 73 -2.96 11.84 -9.13
CA PHE A 73 -2.27 11.26 -7.99
C PHE A 73 -3.06 11.56 -6.72
N ARG A 74 -3.35 10.53 -5.92
CA ARG A 74 -4.05 10.61 -4.65
C ARG A 74 -3.16 10.06 -3.54
N LEU A 75 -2.80 10.93 -2.61
CA LEU A 75 -2.00 10.55 -1.43
C LEU A 75 -2.92 10.20 -0.27
N TYR A 76 -2.76 9.01 0.26
CA TYR A 76 -3.44 8.55 1.45
C TYR A 76 -2.46 8.38 2.61
N ARG A 77 -2.92 8.77 3.80
CA ARG A 77 -2.21 8.58 5.05
C ARG A 77 -3.14 7.90 6.05
N ASP A 78 -2.75 6.71 6.53
CA ASP A 78 -3.58 5.91 7.44
C ASP A 78 -5.02 5.73 6.93
N GLY A 79 -5.16 5.44 5.64
CA GLY A 79 -6.44 5.24 4.95
C GLY A 79 -7.24 6.51 4.64
N LYS A 80 -6.74 7.69 4.98
CA LYS A 80 -7.43 8.97 4.71
C LYS A 80 -6.78 9.70 3.54
N LEU A 81 -7.60 10.21 2.63
CA LEU A 81 -7.12 11.08 1.55
C LEU A 81 -6.56 12.37 2.13
N MET A 82 -5.29 12.64 1.87
CA MET A 82 -4.60 13.85 2.34
C MET A 82 -4.56 14.93 1.27
N GLN A 83 -4.25 14.52 0.03
CA GLN A 83 -4.08 15.44 -1.09
C GLN A 83 -4.29 14.68 -2.40
N ASN A 84 -4.78 15.40 -3.41
CA ASN A 84 -4.77 14.95 -4.79
C ASN A 84 -4.14 16.03 -5.69
N ALA A 85 -3.63 15.58 -6.84
CA ALA A 85 -3.11 16.47 -7.88
C ALA A 85 -3.35 15.83 -9.25
N THR A 86 -3.93 16.60 -10.16
CA THR A 86 -4.11 16.21 -11.57
C THR A 86 -3.04 16.88 -12.41
N ILE A 87 -2.13 16.10 -12.97
CA ILE A 87 -1.02 16.65 -13.79
C ILE A 87 -1.32 16.67 -15.28
N ALA A 88 -2.29 15.88 -15.71
CA ALA A 88 -2.74 15.84 -17.10
C ALA A 88 -4.20 15.35 -17.18
N ARG A 89 -4.84 15.57 -18.32
CA ARG A 89 -6.16 15.03 -18.60
C ARG A 89 -6.10 14.15 -19.85
N GLN A 90 -6.89 13.08 -19.84
CA GLN A 90 -6.87 12.09 -20.92
C GLN A 90 -7.08 12.72 -22.31
N PHE A 91 -7.98 13.71 -22.42
CA PHE A 91 -8.24 14.40 -23.67
C PHE A 91 -7.02 15.21 -24.12
N THR A 92 -6.43 15.97 -23.21
CA THR A 92 -5.26 16.83 -23.45
C THR A 92 -4.06 15.96 -23.87
N ALA A 93 -3.79 14.86 -23.19
CA ALA A 93 -2.68 13.95 -23.50
C ALA A 93 -2.77 13.31 -24.91
N LYS A 94 -3.99 13.09 -25.40
CA LYS A 94 -4.21 12.49 -26.76
C LYS A 94 -4.08 13.51 -27.90
N VAL A 95 -4.27 14.79 -27.66
CA VAL A 95 -4.37 15.83 -28.69
C VAL A 95 -3.07 16.62 -28.84
N LEU A 96 -2.17 16.54 -27.87
CA LEU A 96 -0.97 17.38 -27.87
C LEU A 96 0.10 16.90 -28.84
N LYS A 97 0.39 17.76 -29.82
CA LYS A 97 1.56 17.65 -30.72
C LYS A 97 2.83 18.34 -30.17
N ALA A 98 2.72 19.03 -29.04
CA ALA A 98 3.82 19.76 -28.39
C ALA A 98 3.95 19.30 -26.94
N THR A 99 5.07 19.59 -26.27
CA THR A 99 5.29 19.29 -24.86
C THR A 99 4.18 19.93 -24.01
N PRO A 100 3.31 19.13 -23.38
CA PRO A 100 2.20 19.68 -22.60
C PRO A 100 2.73 20.37 -21.35
N GLN A 101 2.08 21.45 -20.97
CA GLN A 101 2.28 22.00 -19.64
C GLN A 101 1.64 21.06 -18.61
N VAL A 102 2.36 20.78 -17.55
CA VAL A 102 1.86 19.98 -16.43
C VAL A 102 0.83 20.82 -15.68
N GLU A 103 -0.41 20.30 -15.59
CA GLU A 103 -1.43 20.90 -14.74
C GLU A 103 -1.05 20.70 -13.26
N GLN A 104 -1.44 21.60 -12.39
CA GLN A 104 -1.23 21.50 -10.94
C GLN A 104 0.19 21.03 -10.51
N ALA A 105 1.23 21.51 -11.19
CA ALA A 105 2.62 21.10 -10.94
C ALA A 105 3.05 21.32 -9.47
N GLU A 106 2.64 22.45 -8.88
CA GLU A 106 2.97 22.77 -7.49
C GLU A 106 2.26 21.81 -6.50
N GLN A 107 0.98 21.51 -6.76
CA GLN A 107 0.23 20.55 -5.95
C GLN A 107 0.84 19.15 -6.05
N PHE A 108 1.23 18.73 -7.24
CA PHE A 108 1.93 17.46 -7.44
C PHE A 108 3.27 17.44 -6.71
N GLN A 109 4.06 18.50 -6.80
CA GLN A 109 5.32 18.59 -6.06
C GLN A 109 5.08 18.50 -4.55
N ALA A 110 4.11 19.24 -4.02
CA ALA A 110 3.76 19.22 -2.60
C ALA A 110 3.30 17.80 -2.15
N LEU A 111 2.51 17.12 -2.99
CA LEU A 111 2.08 15.75 -2.75
C LEU A 111 3.27 14.80 -2.65
N MET A 112 4.20 14.88 -3.60
CA MET A 112 5.41 14.06 -3.60
C MET A 112 6.32 14.36 -2.40
N GLU A 113 6.47 15.63 -2.02
CA GLU A 113 7.22 16.02 -0.83
C GLU A 113 6.60 15.44 0.44
N GLN A 114 5.28 15.48 0.55
CA GLN A 114 4.56 14.85 1.67
C GLN A 114 4.75 13.33 1.67
N PHE A 115 4.64 12.67 0.52
CA PHE A 115 4.84 11.22 0.40
C PHE A 115 6.26 10.84 0.84
N PHE A 116 7.29 11.46 0.28
CA PHE A 116 8.68 11.17 0.64
C PHE A 116 9.07 11.66 2.03
N GLY A 117 8.38 12.67 2.56
CA GLY A 117 8.56 13.19 3.91
C GLY A 117 7.99 12.30 5.00
N PHE A 118 7.32 11.21 4.64
CA PHE A 118 6.73 10.30 5.62
C PHE A 118 7.77 9.72 6.57
N LYS A 119 7.43 9.77 7.86
CA LYS A 119 8.19 9.11 8.93
C LYS A 119 7.18 8.45 9.85
N LEU A 120 7.44 7.23 10.23
CA LEU A 120 6.65 6.60 11.29
C LEU A 120 6.77 7.42 12.58
N PRO A 121 5.70 7.51 13.37
CA PRO A 121 5.78 8.10 14.70
C PRO A 121 6.93 7.44 15.48
N ARG A 122 7.81 8.25 16.07
CA ARG A 122 8.94 7.73 16.86
C ARG A 122 8.50 7.18 18.22
N SER A 123 7.30 7.49 18.64
CA SER A 123 6.70 7.01 19.89
C SER A 123 5.24 6.68 19.66
N PHE A 124 4.83 5.55 20.16
CA PHE A 124 3.43 5.18 20.26
C PHE A 124 2.98 5.37 21.69
N THR A 125 1.77 5.87 21.90
CA THR A 125 1.09 5.68 23.19
C THR A 125 0.70 4.21 23.31
N ALA A 126 0.50 3.71 24.53
CA ALA A 126 0.04 2.33 24.72
C ALA A 126 -1.25 2.04 23.93
N GLU A 127 -2.16 3.01 23.86
CA GLU A 127 -3.40 2.91 23.11
C GLU A 127 -3.16 2.84 21.59
N SER A 128 -2.38 3.75 21.02
CA SER A 128 -2.08 3.75 19.58
C SER A 128 -1.30 2.52 19.16
N LEU A 129 -0.38 2.02 20.00
CA LEU A 129 0.33 0.77 19.77
C LEU A 129 -0.63 -0.42 19.77
N ALA A 130 -1.55 -0.49 20.74
CA ALA A 130 -2.55 -1.55 20.81
C ALA A 130 -3.45 -1.57 19.57
N VAL A 131 -3.89 -0.40 19.09
CA VAL A 131 -4.68 -0.26 17.86
C VAL A 131 -3.91 -0.76 16.63
N GLU A 132 -2.66 -0.35 16.48
CA GLU A 132 -1.81 -0.79 15.35
C GLU A 132 -1.51 -2.30 15.40
N LEU A 133 -1.20 -2.83 16.57
CA LEU A 133 -1.02 -4.27 16.75
C LEU A 133 -2.30 -5.03 16.43
N ALA A 134 -3.45 -4.55 16.90
CA ALA A 134 -4.74 -5.19 16.63
C ALA A 134 -5.11 -5.19 15.13
N LYS A 135 -4.81 -4.11 14.40
CA LYS A 135 -4.97 -4.06 12.94
C LYS A 135 -4.12 -5.11 12.24
N ARG A 136 -2.83 -5.17 12.58
CA ARG A 136 -1.88 -6.10 11.97
C ARG A 136 -2.20 -7.56 12.32
N THR A 137 -2.58 -7.83 13.57
CA THR A 137 -2.97 -9.17 14.00
C THR A 137 -4.23 -9.64 13.30
N ARG A 138 -5.25 -8.79 13.17
CA ARG A 138 -6.46 -9.13 12.41
C ARG A 138 -6.15 -9.41 10.95
N PHE A 139 -5.36 -8.55 10.33
CA PHE A 139 -4.95 -8.76 8.96
C PHE A 139 -4.18 -10.09 8.78
N LEU A 140 -3.19 -10.34 9.65
CA LEU A 140 -2.42 -11.59 9.61
C LEU A 140 -3.35 -12.81 9.75
N ARG A 141 -4.30 -12.77 10.67
CA ARG A 141 -5.27 -13.84 10.88
C ARG A 141 -6.18 -14.04 9.68
N ASP A 142 -6.81 -12.95 9.21
CA ASP A 142 -7.94 -13.04 8.28
C ASP A 142 -7.50 -13.21 6.82
N GLU A 143 -6.38 -12.58 6.44
CA GLU A 143 -5.94 -12.52 5.05
C GLU A 143 -4.73 -13.43 4.77
N VAL A 144 -3.83 -13.60 5.73
CA VAL A 144 -2.61 -14.39 5.51
C VAL A 144 -2.78 -15.83 6.02
N ILE A 145 -3.05 -15.99 7.30
CA ILE A 145 -3.11 -17.33 7.90
C ILE A 145 -4.30 -18.10 7.35
N SER A 146 -5.47 -17.49 7.25
CA SER A 146 -6.66 -18.17 6.74
C SER A 146 -6.50 -18.58 5.27
N GLN A 147 -5.92 -17.72 4.44
CA GLN A 147 -5.65 -18.05 3.05
C GLN A 147 -4.58 -19.16 2.92
N GLU A 148 -3.46 -19.00 3.63
CA GLU A 148 -2.38 -19.98 3.63
C GLU A 148 -2.84 -21.36 4.16
N LEU A 149 -3.66 -21.39 5.20
CA LEU A 149 -4.22 -22.65 5.70
C LEU A 149 -5.11 -23.31 4.65
N THR A 150 -5.98 -22.56 3.97
CA THR A 150 -6.85 -23.10 2.93
C THR A 150 -6.06 -23.63 1.73
N GLU A 151 -5.05 -22.88 1.26
CA GLU A 151 -4.17 -23.31 0.19
C GLU A 151 -3.31 -24.52 0.61
N SER A 152 -2.81 -24.49 1.83
CA SER A 152 -1.96 -25.53 2.40
C SER A 152 -2.72 -26.83 2.69
N GLU A 153 -3.99 -26.74 3.06
CA GLU A 153 -4.88 -27.90 3.22
C GLU A 153 -5.05 -28.64 1.91
N GLN A 154 -5.29 -27.90 0.82
CA GLN A 154 -5.45 -28.48 -0.51
C GLN A 154 -4.17 -29.11 -1.06
N GLN A 155 -3.01 -28.57 -0.69
CA GLN A 155 -1.70 -28.97 -1.19
C GLN A 155 -0.88 -29.79 -0.18
N HIS A 156 -1.40 -30.10 0.99
CA HIS A 156 -0.69 -30.75 2.10
C HIS A 156 0.59 -30.01 2.53
N GLY A 157 0.52 -28.67 2.58
CA GLY A 157 1.66 -27.80 2.87
C GLY A 157 2.11 -27.84 4.34
N GLU A 158 3.30 -27.29 4.59
CA GLU A 158 3.93 -27.31 5.93
C GLU A 158 3.09 -26.58 6.98
N LEU A 159 2.49 -25.46 6.66
CA LEU A 159 1.69 -24.67 7.60
C LEU A 159 0.47 -25.43 8.10
N TYR A 160 -0.19 -26.18 7.21
CA TYR A 160 -1.31 -27.04 7.58
C TYR A 160 -0.86 -28.18 8.50
N GLY A 161 0.31 -28.74 8.24
CA GLY A 161 0.93 -29.73 9.13
C GLY A 161 1.21 -29.18 10.55
N TYR A 162 1.72 -27.97 10.65
CA TYR A 162 1.90 -27.28 11.94
C TYR A 162 0.57 -27.00 12.64
N TYR A 163 -0.45 -26.55 11.91
CA TYR A 163 -1.79 -26.32 12.45
C TYR A 163 -2.40 -27.61 13.01
N GLN A 164 -2.32 -28.72 12.29
CA GLN A 164 -2.79 -30.02 12.75
C GLN A 164 -2.03 -30.50 14.00
N ALA A 165 -0.71 -30.32 14.02
CA ALA A 165 0.11 -30.68 15.19
C ALA A 165 -0.28 -29.82 16.40
N PHE A 166 -0.47 -28.52 16.21
CA PHE A 166 -0.89 -27.60 17.26
C PHE A 166 -2.27 -27.97 17.83
N GLN A 167 -3.25 -28.25 16.96
CA GLN A 167 -4.59 -28.69 17.34
C GLN A 167 -4.54 -30.00 18.15
N LYS A 168 -3.76 -30.95 17.67
CA LYS A 168 -3.64 -32.28 18.31
C LYS A 168 -2.97 -32.25 19.68
N TYR A 169 -1.90 -31.45 19.83
CA TYR A 169 -1.03 -31.56 21.01
C TYR A 169 -1.21 -30.42 22.01
N LEU A 170 -1.64 -29.25 21.59
CA LEU A 170 -1.73 -28.08 22.45
C LEU A 170 -3.16 -27.64 22.77
N ILE A 171 -4.12 -27.81 21.84
CA ILE A 171 -5.52 -27.48 22.06
C ILE A 171 -6.44 -28.55 21.48
N PRO A 172 -6.54 -29.71 22.18
CA PRO A 172 -7.29 -30.85 21.65
C PRO A 172 -8.80 -30.66 21.51
N ASN A 173 -9.32 -29.53 22.01
CA ASN A 173 -10.75 -29.17 21.92
C ASN A 173 -11.01 -27.91 21.06
N LEU A 174 -10.08 -27.52 20.18
CA LEU A 174 -10.30 -26.44 19.24
C LEU A 174 -11.17 -26.97 18.09
N THR A 175 -12.47 -26.65 18.13
CA THR A 175 -13.45 -26.98 17.08
C THR A 175 -13.76 -25.73 16.28
#